data_2623254a8dcc2dd8aabe65788d59a2f2
#
_entry.id   2623254a8dcc2dd8aabe65788d59a2f2
#
_cell.length_a   1.000
_cell.length_b   1.000
_cell.length_c   1.000
_cell.angle_alpha   90.00
_cell.angle_beta   90.00
_cell.angle_gamma   90.00
#
_symmetry.space_group_name_H-M   'P 1'
#
loop_
_entity.id
_entity.type
_entity.pdbx_description
1 polymer ?
#
loop_
_entity_poly.entity_id
_entity_poly.type
_entity_poly.pdbx_seq_one_letter_code
_entity_poly.pdbx_strand_id
1 'polypeptide(L)'
;MIDVNLIRTNPELVKNNIRRKFQDHKLGLVDEALALDSKRRELIAEGDALRAARNTLSKQVGMLMKEGKREEAEQVKAQVKADADRLLAIEKENEETDAALKKVMMAIPNIVADDVPVGKDDSENVELQRFGEAKVPDFEVPYHLDILEKLDGIDVDSARRTSGQGFYYLTGDIARLHSAVLTYARDFMIDKGFTYVIPPYMIHGDVVSGVMSFDEMENMMYKIEGEDLYLIGTSEHSMIGRFMGQIIDGKKLPLAMTSYSPCFRKEKGAHGIEERGIYRIHQFEKQEMIVVCRPEDSEEWYEKLWSYTVELFRSLDIPVRQLGCCTGDLADLKYKSCDVEAWSPRQKKYFEVGSCSNLTDAQARRLSIRYKDEDGKTKLAHTLNNTVVARPRMLIAFVENHLQADGSVNIPEVLRPYMGGKSVILPKA
;
A
#
# COMPACT_ATOMS: atom_id res chain seq x y z
N MET A 1 8.71 6.49 2.55
CA MET A 1 10.02 7.23 2.60
C MET A 1 10.24 7.69 4.02
N ILE A 2 11.40 7.44 4.61
CA ILE A 2 11.75 7.92 5.96
C ILE A 2 12.14 9.41 5.96
N ASP A 3 12.29 10.00 7.16
CA ASP A 3 12.76 11.36 7.30
C ASP A 3 14.27 11.46 7.02
N VAL A 4 14.69 12.41 6.16
CA VAL A 4 16.11 12.67 5.90
C VAL A 4 16.85 13.10 7.18
N ASN A 5 16.17 13.75 8.13
CA ASN A 5 16.75 14.10 9.42
C ASN A 5 17.19 12.86 10.21
N LEU A 6 16.45 11.75 10.11
CA LEU A 6 16.83 10.51 10.76
C LEU A 6 18.16 9.98 10.21
N ILE A 7 18.37 10.05 8.89
CA ILE A 7 19.63 9.66 8.26
C ILE A 7 20.77 10.56 8.74
N ARG A 8 20.56 11.88 8.85
CA ARG A 8 21.58 12.83 9.35
C ARG A 8 21.97 12.57 10.78
N THR A 9 20.99 12.35 11.65
CA THR A 9 21.23 12.28 13.10
C THR A 9 21.61 10.88 13.57
N ASN A 10 21.12 9.83 12.88
CA ASN A 10 21.39 8.46 13.27
C ASN A 10 21.44 7.50 12.05
N PRO A 11 22.46 7.64 11.17
CA PRO A 11 22.59 6.78 9.99
C PRO A 11 22.73 5.28 10.34
N GLU A 12 23.36 4.97 11.47
CA GLU A 12 23.53 3.58 11.91
C GLU A 12 22.21 2.91 12.29
N LEU A 13 21.24 3.64 12.85
CA LEU A 13 19.91 3.11 13.08
C LEU A 13 19.28 2.68 11.76
N VAL A 14 19.37 3.50 10.72
CA VAL A 14 18.81 3.19 9.40
C VAL A 14 19.54 2.00 8.77
N LYS A 15 20.87 1.95 8.84
CA LYS A 15 21.66 0.80 8.36
C LYS A 15 21.32 -0.49 9.12
N ASN A 16 21.13 -0.42 10.43
CA ASN A 16 20.73 -1.57 11.23
C ASN A 16 19.31 -2.05 10.88
N ASN A 17 18.39 -1.12 10.61
CA ASN A 17 17.05 -1.46 10.12
C ASN A 17 17.11 -2.17 8.75
N ILE A 18 17.94 -1.71 7.82
CA ILE A 18 18.18 -2.37 6.53
C ILE A 18 18.71 -3.80 6.73
N ARG A 19 19.65 -4.02 7.67
CA ARG A 19 20.17 -5.36 8.02
C ARG A 19 19.08 -6.25 8.63
N ARG A 20 18.25 -5.69 9.53
CA ARG A 20 17.10 -6.41 10.11
C ARG A 20 16.11 -6.89 9.04
N LYS A 21 16.01 -6.17 7.91
CA LYS A 21 15.19 -6.53 6.75
C LYS A 21 15.90 -7.45 5.75
N PHE A 22 17.12 -7.89 6.03
CA PHE A 22 17.94 -8.71 5.13
C PHE A 22 18.16 -8.08 3.74
N GLN A 23 18.27 -6.73 3.71
CA GLN A 23 18.43 -5.94 2.49
C GLN A 23 19.81 -5.26 2.41
N ASP A 24 20.88 -5.95 2.79
CA ASP A 24 22.26 -5.41 2.89
C ASP A 24 22.73 -4.71 1.61
N HIS A 25 22.21 -5.12 0.45
CA HIS A 25 22.48 -4.45 -0.83
C HIS A 25 22.03 -2.97 -0.87
N LYS A 26 21.16 -2.53 0.05
CA LYS A 26 20.70 -1.14 0.18
C LYS A 26 21.52 -0.30 1.16
N LEU A 27 22.53 -0.86 1.86
CA LEU A 27 23.31 -0.12 2.87
C LEU A 27 23.99 1.11 2.29
N GLY A 28 24.51 1.02 1.05
CA GLY A 28 25.16 2.15 0.38
C GLY A 28 24.24 3.34 0.09
N LEU A 29 22.92 3.12 0.00
CA LEU A 29 21.95 4.19 -0.21
C LEU A 29 21.90 5.20 0.94
N VAL A 30 22.25 4.78 2.16
CA VAL A 30 22.29 5.67 3.34
C VAL A 30 23.43 6.68 3.19
N ASP A 31 24.60 6.22 2.77
CA ASP A 31 25.78 7.10 2.57
C ASP A 31 25.56 8.02 1.36
N GLU A 32 24.96 7.50 0.29
CA GLU A 32 24.60 8.31 -0.88
C GLU A 32 23.58 9.40 -0.52
N ALA A 33 22.55 9.06 0.27
CA ALA A 33 21.57 10.05 0.74
C ALA A 33 22.22 11.15 1.60
N LEU A 34 23.16 10.79 2.49
CA LEU A 34 23.94 11.76 3.28
C LEU A 34 24.74 12.71 2.41
N ALA A 35 25.45 12.19 1.40
CA ALA A 35 26.24 12.97 0.48
C ALA A 35 25.38 13.97 -0.33
N LEU A 36 24.26 13.47 -0.87
CA LEU A 36 23.31 14.31 -1.64
C LEU A 36 22.65 15.37 -0.77
N ASP A 37 22.27 15.03 0.47
CA ASP A 37 21.70 15.99 1.40
C ASP A 37 22.71 17.06 1.83
N SER A 38 23.99 16.71 2.05
CA SER A 38 25.05 17.70 2.32
C SER A 38 25.20 18.66 1.15
N LYS A 39 25.35 18.12 -0.07
CA LYS A 39 25.45 18.91 -1.30
C LYS A 39 24.25 19.83 -1.48
N ARG A 40 23.04 19.35 -1.28
CA ARG A 40 21.82 20.16 -1.37
C ARG A 40 21.84 21.34 -0.41
N ARG A 41 22.24 21.12 0.86
CA ARG A 41 22.33 22.18 1.86
C ARG A 41 23.41 23.22 1.52
N GLU A 42 24.52 22.77 0.98
CA GLU A 42 25.61 23.68 0.52
C GLU A 42 25.11 24.54 -0.64
N LEU A 43 24.43 23.97 -1.64
CA LEU A 43 23.86 24.72 -2.76
C LEU A 43 22.79 25.73 -2.31
N ILE A 44 21.93 25.36 -1.37
CA ILE A 44 20.95 26.30 -0.79
C ILE A 44 21.62 27.42 -0.09
N ALA A 45 22.63 27.17 0.75
CA ALA A 45 23.36 28.20 1.48
C ALA A 45 24.14 29.15 0.54
N GLU A 46 24.77 28.61 -0.51
CA GLU A 46 25.45 29.41 -1.55
C GLU A 46 24.44 30.28 -2.30
N GLY A 47 23.29 29.69 -2.71
CA GLY A 47 22.23 30.43 -3.40
C GLY A 47 21.66 31.57 -2.56
N ASP A 48 21.42 31.35 -1.27
CA ASP A 48 20.93 32.39 -0.36
C ASP A 48 21.99 33.52 -0.14
N ALA A 49 23.27 33.17 -0.03
CA ALA A 49 24.34 34.13 0.06
C ALA A 49 24.45 35.01 -1.21
N LEU A 50 24.35 34.41 -2.40
CA LEU A 50 24.34 35.14 -3.66
C LEU A 50 23.12 36.04 -3.84
N ARG A 51 21.94 35.61 -3.41
CA ARG A 51 20.71 36.45 -3.41
C ARG A 51 20.88 37.66 -2.50
N ALA A 52 21.46 37.49 -1.31
CA ALA A 52 21.74 38.58 -0.38
C ALA A 52 22.78 39.54 -0.95
N ALA A 53 23.89 39.03 -1.51
CA ALA A 53 24.94 39.82 -2.15
C ALA A 53 24.37 40.62 -3.33
N ARG A 54 23.59 40.00 -4.23
CA ARG A 54 22.96 40.69 -5.37
C ARG A 54 22.08 41.84 -4.92
N ASN A 55 21.30 41.70 -3.85
CA ASN A 55 20.45 42.77 -3.34
C ASN A 55 21.31 43.96 -2.82
N THR A 56 22.43 43.69 -2.19
CA THR A 56 23.37 44.72 -1.69
C THR A 56 24.06 45.42 -2.85
N LEU A 57 24.62 44.67 -3.79
CA LEU A 57 25.32 45.21 -4.96
C LEU A 57 24.39 46.02 -5.85
N SER A 58 23.14 45.63 -6.03
CA SER A 58 22.14 46.35 -6.80
C SER A 58 21.87 47.77 -6.18
N LYS A 59 21.82 47.86 -4.84
CA LYS A 59 21.72 49.16 -4.15
C LYS A 59 22.96 49.99 -4.34
N GLN A 60 24.15 49.38 -4.30
CA GLN A 60 25.42 50.04 -4.51
C GLN A 60 25.53 50.62 -5.93
N VAL A 61 25.13 49.91 -6.96
CA VAL A 61 25.04 50.43 -8.34
C VAL A 61 24.22 51.71 -8.38
N GLY A 62 23.05 51.72 -7.72
CA GLY A 62 22.18 52.90 -7.67
C GLY A 62 22.85 54.14 -6.99
N MET A 63 23.63 53.91 -5.93
CA MET A 63 24.38 54.96 -5.24
C MET A 63 25.53 55.50 -6.11
N LEU A 64 26.35 54.60 -6.68
CA LEU A 64 27.48 54.99 -7.55
C LEU A 64 27.02 55.77 -8.79
N MET A 65 25.91 55.40 -9.37
CA MET A 65 25.31 56.14 -10.50
C MET A 65 24.87 57.54 -10.11
N LYS A 66 24.32 57.73 -8.91
CA LYS A 66 23.95 59.07 -8.37
C LYS A 66 25.18 59.92 -8.08
N GLU A 67 26.25 59.30 -7.66
CA GLU A 67 27.55 59.99 -7.38
C GLU A 67 28.37 60.27 -8.66
N GLY A 68 27.90 59.82 -9.84
CA GLY A 68 28.61 60.03 -11.11
C GLY A 68 29.79 59.07 -11.35
N LYS A 69 29.99 58.07 -10.50
CA LYS A 69 31.10 57.10 -10.55
C LYS A 69 30.75 55.95 -11.52
N ARG A 70 30.70 56.27 -12.80
CA ARG A 70 30.21 55.33 -13.85
C ARG A 70 31.08 54.07 -14.00
N GLU A 71 32.42 54.21 -13.96
CA GLU A 71 33.31 53.03 -14.11
C GLU A 71 33.16 52.03 -12.95
N GLU A 72 33.08 52.52 -11.71
CA GLU A 72 32.85 51.70 -10.53
C GLU A 72 31.46 51.03 -10.62
N ALA A 73 30.44 51.76 -11.06
CA ALA A 73 29.09 51.21 -11.27
C ALA A 73 29.07 50.10 -12.31
N GLU A 74 29.85 50.20 -13.40
CA GLU A 74 29.91 49.13 -14.42
C GLU A 74 30.66 47.89 -13.89
N GLN A 75 31.68 48.02 -13.06
CA GLN A 75 32.34 46.91 -12.38
C GLN A 75 31.36 46.16 -11.46
N VAL A 76 30.58 46.89 -10.65
CA VAL A 76 29.58 46.28 -9.76
C VAL A 76 28.46 45.63 -10.57
N LYS A 77 28.04 46.19 -11.68
CA LYS A 77 27.05 45.54 -12.59
C LYS A 77 27.60 44.25 -13.18
N ALA A 78 28.89 44.21 -13.56
CA ALA A 78 29.50 42.96 -14.04
C ALA A 78 29.46 41.85 -12.97
N GLN A 79 29.74 42.22 -11.69
CA GLN A 79 29.62 41.27 -10.58
C GLN A 79 28.19 40.82 -10.37
N VAL A 80 27.20 41.73 -10.38
CA VAL A 80 25.75 41.35 -10.30
C VAL A 80 25.35 40.37 -11.39
N LYS A 81 25.90 40.56 -12.61
CA LYS A 81 25.64 39.62 -13.71
C LYS A 81 26.29 38.25 -13.45
N ALA A 82 27.54 38.23 -13.04
CA ALA A 82 28.24 36.98 -12.71
C ALA A 82 27.53 36.20 -11.58
N ASP A 83 27.08 36.90 -10.53
CA ASP A 83 26.32 36.32 -9.43
C ASP A 83 24.95 35.78 -9.90
N ALA A 84 24.29 36.46 -10.85
CA ALA A 84 23.05 35.99 -11.45
C ALA A 84 23.25 34.70 -12.29
N ASP A 85 24.29 34.66 -13.11
CA ASP A 85 24.64 33.49 -13.92
C ASP A 85 24.98 32.28 -13.01
N ARG A 86 25.74 32.52 -11.94
CA ARG A 86 26.08 31.49 -10.92
C ARG A 86 24.81 31.00 -10.20
N LEU A 87 23.89 31.91 -9.85
CA LEU A 87 22.64 31.56 -9.19
C LEU A 87 21.78 30.65 -10.05
N LEU A 88 21.67 30.91 -11.36
CA LEU A 88 20.97 30.03 -12.30
C LEU A 88 21.58 28.61 -12.37
N ALA A 89 22.92 28.54 -12.37
CA ALA A 89 23.65 27.27 -12.35
C ALA A 89 23.34 26.48 -11.05
N ILE A 90 23.37 27.17 -9.89
CA ILE A 90 23.06 26.59 -8.58
C ILE A 90 21.61 26.09 -8.52
N GLU A 91 20.66 26.86 -9.03
CA GLU A 91 19.24 26.48 -9.03
C GLU A 91 19.04 25.18 -9.81
N LYS A 92 19.66 25.06 -11.01
CA LYS A 92 19.61 23.83 -11.80
C LYS A 92 20.29 22.66 -11.07
N GLU A 93 21.47 22.87 -10.52
CA GLU A 93 22.21 21.82 -9.79
C GLU A 93 21.45 21.36 -8.54
N ASN A 94 20.75 22.28 -7.86
CA ASN A 94 19.92 21.97 -6.71
C ASN A 94 18.67 21.14 -7.12
N GLU A 95 18.03 21.45 -8.23
CA GLU A 95 16.92 20.65 -8.77
C GLU A 95 17.36 19.22 -9.10
N GLU A 96 18.51 19.06 -9.76
CA GLU A 96 19.10 17.75 -10.08
C GLU A 96 19.45 16.98 -8.81
N THR A 97 20.04 17.66 -7.83
CA THR A 97 20.42 17.06 -6.52
C THR A 97 19.19 16.66 -5.70
N ASP A 98 18.15 17.48 -5.70
CA ASP A 98 16.88 17.19 -5.02
C ASP A 98 16.17 15.97 -5.65
N ALA A 99 16.16 15.89 -6.97
CA ALA A 99 15.59 14.75 -7.69
C ALA A 99 16.36 13.45 -7.39
N ALA A 100 17.69 13.51 -7.38
CA ALA A 100 18.56 12.38 -7.04
C ALA A 100 18.34 11.93 -5.58
N LEU A 101 18.34 12.88 -4.65
CA LEU A 101 18.08 12.61 -3.23
C LEU A 101 16.71 11.96 -3.03
N LYS A 102 15.66 12.50 -3.65
CA LYS A 102 14.32 11.93 -3.59
C LYS A 102 14.30 10.48 -4.06
N LYS A 103 14.97 10.17 -5.18
CA LYS A 103 15.05 8.82 -5.73
C LYS A 103 15.73 7.85 -4.76
N VAL A 104 16.88 8.24 -4.19
CA VAL A 104 17.61 7.43 -3.21
C VAL A 104 16.76 7.21 -1.95
N MET A 105 16.16 8.27 -1.40
CA MET A 105 15.30 8.20 -0.22
C MET A 105 14.07 7.30 -0.42
N MET A 106 13.53 7.22 -1.64
CA MET A 106 12.41 6.34 -1.95
C MET A 106 12.80 4.86 -2.02
N ALA A 107 14.08 4.55 -2.23
CA ALA A 107 14.58 3.17 -2.24
C ALA A 107 14.99 2.68 -0.84
N ILE A 108 15.17 3.58 0.13
CA ILE A 108 15.45 3.22 1.52
C ILE A 108 14.15 2.76 2.19
N PRO A 109 14.11 1.57 2.82
CA PRO A 109 12.90 1.04 3.46
C PRO A 109 12.50 1.88 4.69
N ASN A 110 11.22 1.80 5.06
CA ASN A 110 10.70 2.37 6.29
C ASN A 110 11.35 1.70 7.51
N ILE A 111 11.39 2.40 8.63
CA ILE A 111 11.80 1.81 9.90
C ILE A 111 10.77 0.78 10.32
N VAL A 112 11.22 -0.37 10.76
CA VAL A 112 10.37 -1.47 11.26
C VAL A 112 10.17 -1.31 12.75
N ALA A 113 8.96 -1.59 13.23
CA ALA A 113 8.64 -1.56 14.66
C ALA A 113 9.54 -2.49 15.48
N ASP A 114 9.79 -2.14 16.73
CA ASP A 114 10.72 -2.91 17.59
C ASP A 114 10.16 -4.29 17.93
N ASP A 115 8.85 -4.43 18.01
CA ASP A 115 8.12 -5.66 18.34
C ASP A 115 7.91 -6.60 17.14
N VAL A 116 8.31 -6.20 15.93
CA VAL A 116 8.27 -7.06 14.75
C VAL A 116 9.34 -8.17 14.86
N PRO A 117 8.93 -9.44 14.73
CA PRO A 117 9.87 -10.56 14.81
C PRO A 117 10.92 -10.48 13.71
N VAL A 118 12.18 -10.78 14.07
CA VAL A 118 13.26 -10.82 13.08
C VAL A 118 13.21 -12.17 12.37
N GLY A 119 13.11 -12.14 11.05
CA GLY A 119 13.08 -13.32 10.19
C GLY A 119 13.39 -12.93 8.75
N LYS A 120 13.82 -13.90 7.94
CA LYS A 120 14.37 -13.68 6.60
C LYS A 120 13.28 -13.57 5.52
N ASP A 121 12.23 -14.38 5.65
CA ASP A 121 11.14 -14.47 4.66
C ASP A 121 9.84 -14.95 5.34
N ASP A 122 8.78 -15.10 4.57
CA ASP A 122 7.44 -15.49 5.02
C ASP A 122 7.37 -16.81 5.81
N SER A 123 8.33 -17.71 5.61
CA SER A 123 8.42 -18.98 6.36
C SER A 123 8.73 -18.78 7.85
N GLU A 124 9.25 -17.62 8.23
CA GLU A 124 9.61 -17.24 9.60
C GLU A 124 8.57 -16.27 10.24
N ASN A 125 7.43 -16.09 9.59
CA ASN A 125 6.31 -15.36 10.17
C ASN A 125 5.76 -16.07 11.40
N VAL A 126 5.31 -15.32 12.39
CA VAL A 126 4.94 -15.84 13.71
C VAL A 126 3.44 -15.86 13.90
N GLU A 127 2.88 -17.04 14.21
CA GLU A 127 1.48 -17.15 14.59
C GLU A 127 1.24 -16.47 15.95
N LEU A 128 0.37 -15.46 15.96
CA LEU A 128 0.05 -14.68 17.14
C LEU A 128 -1.18 -15.22 17.86
N GLN A 129 -2.26 -15.52 17.12
CA GLN A 129 -3.53 -15.95 17.68
C GLN A 129 -4.39 -16.72 16.68
N ARG A 130 -5.21 -17.66 17.16
CA ARG A 130 -6.21 -18.40 16.38
C ARG A 130 -7.62 -18.03 16.83
N PHE A 131 -8.56 -18.04 15.89
CA PHE A 131 -9.96 -17.73 16.09
C PHE A 131 -10.83 -18.80 15.42
N GLY A 132 -11.62 -19.48 16.23
CA GLY A 132 -12.45 -20.59 15.79
C GLY A 132 -11.69 -21.92 15.72
N GLU A 133 -12.45 -22.99 15.59
CA GLU A 133 -11.95 -24.36 15.58
C GLU A 133 -11.67 -24.81 14.15
N ALA A 134 -10.43 -25.15 13.84
CA ALA A 134 -10.00 -25.70 12.57
C ALA A 134 -10.46 -27.16 12.45
N LYS A 135 -11.57 -27.40 11.74
CA LYS A 135 -12.16 -28.73 11.55
C LYS A 135 -11.73 -29.33 10.23
N VAL A 136 -11.56 -30.65 10.23
CA VAL A 136 -11.41 -31.47 9.02
C VAL A 136 -12.63 -32.37 8.98
N PRO A 137 -13.43 -32.34 7.90
CA PRO A 137 -14.58 -33.23 7.77
C PRO A 137 -14.13 -34.71 7.66
N ASP A 138 -15.03 -35.63 7.88
CA ASP A 138 -14.82 -37.06 7.77
C ASP A 138 -14.89 -37.61 6.32
N PHE A 139 -15.02 -36.70 5.35
CA PHE A 139 -14.96 -36.97 3.92
C PHE A 139 -13.83 -36.21 3.26
N GLU A 140 -13.39 -36.66 2.09
CA GLU A 140 -12.36 -36.01 1.29
C GLU A 140 -12.89 -34.67 0.73
N VAL A 141 -12.19 -33.57 1.04
CA VAL A 141 -12.48 -32.26 0.45
C VAL A 141 -11.75 -32.15 -0.88
N PRO A 142 -12.48 -32.07 -2.02
CA PRO A 142 -11.87 -31.96 -3.34
C PRO A 142 -11.14 -30.65 -3.53
N TYR A 143 -10.38 -30.53 -4.62
CA TYR A 143 -9.79 -29.28 -5.03
C TYR A 143 -10.87 -28.22 -5.30
N HIS A 144 -10.62 -26.97 -4.93
CA HIS A 144 -11.65 -25.93 -5.00
C HIS A 144 -12.25 -25.73 -6.40
N LEU A 145 -11.48 -25.94 -7.48
CA LEU A 145 -12.03 -25.92 -8.84
C LEU A 145 -13.04 -27.04 -9.06
N ASP A 146 -12.72 -28.26 -8.62
CA ASP A 146 -13.61 -29.40 -8.78
C ASP A 146 -14.93 -29.17 -8.04
N ILE A 147 -14.87 -28.50 -6.87
CA ILE A 147 -16.10 -28.11 -6.14
C ILE A 147 -16.89 -27.08 -6.96
N LEU A 148 -16.24 -26.03 -7.45
CA LEU A 148 -16.87 -24.96 -8.21
C LEU A 148 -17.44 -25.45 -9.55
N GLU A 149 -16.76 -26.37 -10.23
CA GLU A 149 -17.23 -27.00 -11.47
C GLU A 149 -18.48 -27.88 -11.23
N LYS A 150 -18.49 -28.70 -10.18
CA LYS A 150 -19.67 -29.48 -9.78
C LYS A 150 -20.89 -28.62 -9.45
N LEU A 151 -20.66 -27.40 -8.97
CA LEU A 151 -21.72 -26.42 -8.71
C LEU A 151 -22.10 -25.61 -9.97
N ASP A 152 -21.51 -25.90 -11.14
CA ASP A 152 -21.62 -25.11 -12.39
C ASP A 152 -21.38 -23.63 -12.15
N GLY A 153 -20.39 -23.35 -11.29
CA GLY A 153 -20.11 -22.01 -10.76
C GLY A 153 -18.91 -21.32 -11.38
N ILE A 154 -18.12 -22.01 -12.21
CA ILE A 154 -16.89 -21.47 -12.79
C ILE A 154 -16.64 -21.98 -14.21
N ASP A 155 -16.09 -21.13 -15.08
CA ASP A 155 -15.63 -21.48 -16.41
C ASP A 155 -14.25 -20.87 -16.67
N VAL A 156 -13.21 -21.67 -16.46
CA VAL A 156 -11.82 -21.29 -16.69
C VAL A 156 -11.39 -21.49 -18.15
N ASP A 157 -12.06 -22.40 -18.86
CA ASP A 157 -11.70 -22.69 -20.27
C ASP A 157 -12.13 -21.56 -21.20
N SER A 158 -13.31 -21.00 -21.01
CA SER A 158 -13.72 -19.79 -21.76
C SER A 158 -12.85 -18.58 -21.40
N ALA A 159 -12.50 -18.43 -20.12
CA ALA A 159 -11.59 -17.35 -19.70
C ALA A 159 -10.21 -17.48 -20.35
N ARG A 160 -9.68 -18.71 -20.45
CA ARG A 160 -8.42 -18.97 -21.13
C ARG A 160 -8.46 -18.58 -22.61
N ARG A 161 -9.60 -18.79 -23.30
CA ARG A 161 -9.78 -18.39 -24.70
C ARG A 161 -9.90 -16.88 -24.89
N THR A 162 -10.52 -16.19 -23.92
CA THR A 162 -10.77 -14.73 -24.05
C THR A 162 -9.65 -13.86 -23.51
N SER A 163 -9.01 -14.28 -22.40
CA SER A 163 -8.07 -13.41 -21.66
C SER A 163 -6.75 -14.09 -21.32
N GLY A 164 -6.65 -15.40 -21.52
CA GLY A 164 -5.47 -16.19 -21.16
C GLY A 164 -5.59 -16.87 -19.80
N GLN A 165 -4.46 -17.39 -19.34
CA GLN A 165 -4.36 -18.05 -18.04
C GLN A 165 -4.42 -16.99 -16.90
N GLY A 166 -4.94 -17.38 -15.73
CA GLY A 166 -5.06 -16.47 -14.57
C GLY A 166 -6.32 -15.59 -14.60
N PHE A 167 -7.32 -15.98 -15.43
CA PHE A 167 -8.66 -15.38 -15.47
C PHE A 167 -9.73 -16.45 -15.29
N TYR A 168 -10.94 -16.04 -14.96
CA TYR A 168 -12.08 -16.93 -14.77
C TYR A 168 -13.40 -16.22 -15.08
N TYR A 169 -14.42 -17.00 -15.44
CA TYR A 169 -15.81 -16.58 -15.34
C TYR A 169 -16.45 -17.25 -14.13
N LEU A 170 -17.23 -16.52 -13.36
CA LEU A 170 -18.14 -17.10 -12.37
C LEU A 170 -19.55 -17.12 -12.92
N THR A 171 -20.28 -18.17 -12.60
CA THR A 171 -21.64 -18.39 -13.11
C THR A 171 -22.61 -18.75 -11.99
N GLY A 172 -23.91 -18.60 -12.23
CA GLY A 172 -24.98 -19.09 -11.38
C GLY A 172 -24.91 -18.61 -9.92
N ASP A 173 -25.13 -19.55 -9.02
CA ASP A 173 -25.17 -19.27 -7.57
C ASP A 173 -23.79 -18.90 -7.02
N ILE A 174 -22.71 -19.37 -7.63
CA ILE A 174 -21.34 -18.98 -7.23
C ILE A 174 -21.07 -17.52 -7.58
N ALA A 175 -21.48 -17.04 -8.76
CA ALA A 175 -21.39 -15.62 -9.10
C ALA A 175 -22.22 -14.75 -8.14
N ARG A 176 -23.41 -15.26 -7.74
CA ARG A 176 -24.25 -14.60 -6.73
C ARG A 176 -23.57 -14.57 -5.36
N LEU A 177 -23.02 -15.72 -4.90
CA LEU A 177 -22.26 -15.80 -3.64
C LEU A 177 -21.08 -14.82 -3.63
N HIS A 178 -20.38 -14.74 -4.75
CA HIS A 178 -19.31 -13.80 -4.97
C HIS A 178 -19.76 -12.35 -4.70
N SER A 179 -20.87 -11.93 -5.28
CA SER A 179 -21.44 -10.59 -5.07
C SER A 179 -22.00 -10.41 -3.65
N ALA A 180 -22.62 -11.46 -3.10
CA ALA A 180 -23.17 -11.45 -1.75
C ALA A 180 -22.12 -11.19 -0.67
N VAL A 181 -20.97 -11.87 -0.75
CA VAL A 181 -19.85 -11.67 0.20
C VAL A 181 -19.31 -10.25 0.14
N LEU A 182 -19.14 -9.67 -1.05
CA LEU A 182 -18.69 -8.26 -1.16
C LEU A 182 -19.70 -7.26 -0.62
N THR A 183 -20.99 -7.50 -0.92
CA THR A 183 -22.06 -6.63 -0.43
C THR A 183 -22.16 -6.70 1.09
N TYR A 184 -22.09 -7.90 1.66
CA TYR A 184 -22.03 -8.09 3.10
C TYR A 184 -20.81 -7.42 3.74
N ALA A 185 -19.61 -7.60 3.16
CA ALA A 185 -18.40 -6.98 3.66
C ALA A 185 -18.47 -5.44 3.64
N ARG A 186 -19.07 -4.87 2.60
CA ARG A 186 -19.32 -3.42 2.52
C ARG A 186 -20.23 -2.96 3.65
N ASP A 187 -21.38 -3.62 3.82
CA ASP A 187 -22.37 -3.22 4.81
C ASP A 187 -21.81 -3.43 6.23
N PHE A 188 -21.10 -4.52 6.48
CA PHE A 188 -20.37 -4.77 7.72
C PHE A 188 -19.42 -3.61 8.08
N MET A 189 -18.66 -3.08 7.12
CA MET A 189 -17.75 -1.96 7.37
C MET A 189 -18.48 -0.63 7.57
N ILE A 190 -19.60 -0.40 6.87
CA ILE A 190 -20.45 0.78 7.11
C ILE A 190 -21.00 0.75 8.52
N ASP A 191 -21.44 -0.39 9.01
CA ASP A 191 -21.93 -0.59 10.39
C ASP A 191 -20.83 -0.37 11.46
N LYS A 192 -19.55 -0.59 11.09
CA LYS A 192 -18.37 -0.22 11.91
C LYS A 192 -18.04 1.28 11.84
N GLY A 193 -18.82 2.09 11.12
CA GLY A 193 -18.62 3.54 11.01
C GLY A 193 -17.67 3.99 9.91
N PHE A 194 -17.28 3.10 8.99
CA PHE A 194 -16.44 3.47 7.86
C PHE A 194 -17.25 4.17 6.76
N THR A 195 -16.69 5.22 6.18
CA THR A 195 -17.26 5.86 5.01
C THR A 195 -16.99 5.02 3.76
N TYR A 196 -18.04 4.56 3.09
CA TYR A 196 -17.92 3.82 1.83
C TYR A 196 -17.56 4.75 0.67
N VAL A 197 -16.56 4.35 -0.12
CA VAL A 197 -16.05 5.13 -1.26
C VAL A 197 -15.83 4.21 -2.46
N ILE A 198 -16.24 4.65 -3.64
CA ILE A 198 -15.88 4.03 -4.93
C ILE A 198 -14.82 4.92 -5.58
N PRO A 199 -13.55 4.47 -5.67
CA PRO A 199 -12.45 5.28 -6.18
C PRO A 199 -12.28 5.12 -7.70
N PRO A 200 -11.50 5.99 -8.36
CA PRO A 200 -10.98 5.71 -9.70
C PRO A 200 -10.11 4.43 -9.72
N TYR A 201 -10.20 3.64 -10.80
CA TYR A 201 -9.45 2.39 -10.95
C TYR A 201 -8.17 2.55 -11.77
N MET A 202 -7.90 3.76 -12.24
CA MET A 202 -6.65 4.16 -12.90
C MET A 202 -6.08 5.37 -12.19
N ILE A 203 -4.76 5.38 -12.00
CA ILE A 203 -4.04 6.41 -11.26
C ILE A 203 -2.76 6.82 -11.98
N HIS A 204 -2.27 8.03 -11.76
CA HIS A 204 -1.01 8.53 -12.31
C HIS A 204 0.22 7.87 -11.68
N GLY A 205 1.35 7.89 -12.41
CA GLY A 205 2.61 7.26 -11.98
C GLY A 205 3.20 7.85 -10.70
N ASP A 206 2.99 9.13 -10.42
CA ASP A 206 3.41 9.78 -9.18
C ASP A 206 2.62 9.26 -7.96
N VAL A 207 1.32 8.97 -8.12
CA VAL A 207 0.53 8.31 -7.08
C VAL A 207 1.04 6.89 -6.85
N VAL A 208 1.28 6.11 -7.93
CA VAL A 208 1.82 4.74 -7.81
C VAL A 208 3.13 4.75 -7.03
N SER A 209 4.09 5.59 -7.41
CA SER A 209 5.38 5.71 -6.73
C SER A 209 5.27 6.21 -5.29
N GLY A 210 4.17 6.87 -4.95
CA GLY A 210 3.87 7.33 -3.60
C GLY A 210 3.40 6.21 -2.66
N VAL A 211 2.70 5.20 -3.18
CA VAL A 211 2.03 4.18 -2.38
C VAL A 211 2.76 2.84 -2.32
N MET A 212 3.71 2.58 -3.22
CA MET A 212 4.49 1.33 -3.26
C MET A 212 5.96 1.57 -3.61
N SER A 213 6.79 0.53 -3.52
CA SER A 213 8.18 0.56 -3.97
C SER A 213 8.27 0.49 -5.51
N PHE A 214 9.44 0.85 -6.06
CA PHE A 214 9.67 0.75 -7.51
C PHE A 214 9.63 -0.69 -8.00
N ASP A 215 10.16 -1.64 -7.20
CA ASP A 215 10.16 -3.07 -7.55
C ASP A 215 8.74 -3.63 -7.58
N GLU A 216 7.90 -3.27 -6.60
CA GLU A 216 6.49 -3.64 -6.59
C GLU A 216 5.74 -3.04 -7.80
N MET A 217 6.01 -1.77 -8.13
CA MET A 217 5.40 -1.11 -9.29
C MET A 217 5.70 -1.85 -10.59
N GLU A 218 6.95 -2.24 -10.83
CA GLU A 218 7.35 -2.95 -12.04
C GLU A 218 6.73 -4.35 -12.14
N ASN A 219 6.72 -5.08 -11.02
CA ASN A 219 6.27 -6.47 -10.97
C ASN A 219 4.75 -6.63 -10.90
N MET A 220 4.04 -5.64 -10.36
CA MET A 220 2.60 -5.73 -10.07
C MET A 220 1.73 -4.93 -11.05
N MET A 221 2.13 -3.71 -11.43
CA MET A 221 1.21 -2.75 -12.06
C MET A 221 1.10 -2.91 -13.57
N TYR A 222 -0.14 -2.91 -14.09
CA TYR A 222 -0.41 -2.72 -15.52
C TYR A 222 -0.39 -1.23 -15.85
N LYS A 223 0.42 -0.85 -16.84
CA LYS A 223 0.46 0.51 -17.39
C LYS A 223 -0.35 0.58 -18.67
N ILE A 224 -1.11 1.66 -18.86
CA ILE A 224 -1.80 1.96 -20.11
C ILE A 224 -0.76 2.50 -21.11
N GLU A 225 -0.72 1.91 -22.30
CA GLU A 225 0.21 2.33 -23.33
C GLU A 225 -0.15 3.73 -23.85
N GLY A 226 0.87 4.58 -23.98
CA GLY A 226 0.70 5.96 -24.46
C GLY A 226 0.19 6.98 -23.42
N GLU A 227 -0.13 6.53 -22.21
CA GLU A 227 -0.65 7.40 -21.14
C GLU A 227 0.13 7.26 -19.84
N ASP A 228 0.09 8.29 -18.99
CA ASP A 228 0.56 8.20 -17.60
C ASP A 228 -0.55 7.70 -16.69
N LEU A 229 -1.08 6.51 -17.01
CA LEU A 229 -2.11 5.83 -16.22
C LEU A 229 -1.75 4.38 -15.96
N TYR A 230 -2.08 3.93 -14.76
CA TYR A 230 -1.85 2.57 -14.27
C TYR A 230 -3.14 2.02 -13.68
N LEU A 231 -3.48 0.76 -14.00
CA LEU A 231 -4.57 0.05 -13.33
C LEU A 231 -4.19 -0.26 -11.88
N ILE A 232 -5.09 -0.01 -10.95
CA ILE A 232 -4.83 -0.23 -9.51
C ILE A 232 -4.71 -1.72 -9.18
N GLY A 233 -3.75 -2.07 -8.32
CA GLY A 233 -3.61 -3.41 -7.74
C GLY A 233 -4.43 -3.58 -6.45
N THR A 234 -4.97 -2.49 -5.91
CA THR A 234 -5.84 -2.40 -4.73
C THR A 234 -6.45 -1.00 -4.68
N SER A 235 -7.63 -0.86 -4.10
CA SER A 235 -8.24 0.47 -3.91
C SER A 235 -7.43 1.38 -2.97
N GLU A 236 -6.61 0.83 -2.09
CA GLU A 236 -5.67 1.60 -1.27
C GLU A 236 -4.90 2.63 -2.09
N HIS A 237 -4.38 2.24 -3.25
CA HIS A 237 -3.56 3.11 -4.10
C HIS A 237 -4.30 4.40 -4.46
N SER A 238 -5.51 4.27 -4.96
CA SER A 238 -6.35 5.41 -5.35
C SER A 238 -6.85 6.18 -4.13
N MET A 239 -7.21 5.48 -3.05
CA MET A 239 -7.77 6.09 -1.84
C MET A 239 -6.72 6.94 -1.10
N ILE A 240 -5.48 6.50 -1.03
CA ILE A 240 -4.37 7.28 -0.46
C ILE A 240 -3.99 8.42 -1.42
N GLY A 241 -3.94 8.15 -2.73
CA GLY A 241 -3.70 9.17 -3.77
C GLY A 241 -4.68 10.34 -3.72
N ARG A 242 -5.92 10.12 -3.28
CA ARG A 242 -6.94 11.14 -3.07
C ARG A 242 -6.44 12.31 -2.20
N PHE A 243 -5.52 12.06 -1.29
CA PHE A 243 -5.02 13.06 -0.35
C PHE A 243 -3.68 13.68 -0.76
N MET A 244 -3.15 13.34 -1.94
CA MET A 244 -1.87 13.86 -2.43
C MET A 244 -1.85 15.40 -2.42
N GLY A 245 -0.82 15.97 -1.78
CA GLY A 245 -0.61 17.43 -1.67
C GLY A 245 -1.55 18.14 -0.70
N GLN A 246 -2.48 17.44 -0.04
CA GLN A 246 -3.47 18.07 0.82
C GLN A 246 -2.98 18.32 2.25
N ILE A 247 -3.52 19.38 2.85
CA ILE A 247 -3.45 19.64 4.30
C ILE A 247 -4.84 19.42 4.87
N ILE A 248 -5.03 18.28 5.52
CA ILE A 248 -6.31 17.87 6.10
C ILE A 248 -6.56 18.68 7.38
N ASP A 249 -7.80 19.07 7.63
CA ASP A 249 -8.20 19.59 8.94
C ASP A 249 -8.08 18.47 10.00
N GLY A 250 -7.20 18.66 10.98
CA GLY A 250 -6.93 17.66 12.02
C GLY A 250 -8.15 17.28 12.86
N LYS A 251 -9.18 18.14 12.91
CA LYS A 251 -10.45 17.81 13.56
C LYS A 251 -11.27 16.73 12.84
N LYS A 252 -10.94 16.47 11.58
CA LYS A 252 -11.59 15.42 10.77
C LYS A 252 -10.90 14.06 10.89
N LEU A 253 -9.74 14.01 11.52
CA LEU A 253 -9.02 12.77 11.74
C LEU A 253 -9.57 12.04 12.99
N PRO A 254 -9.65 10.69 12.93
CA PRO A 254 -9.24 9.80 11.84
C PRO A 254 -10.27 9.75 10.70
N LEU A 255 -9.78 9.60 9.47
CA LEU A 255 -10.61 9.29 8.30
C LEU A 255 -10.61 7.78 8.08
N ALA A 256 -11.64 7.11 8.54
CA ALA A 256 -11.85 5.68 8.33
C ALA A 256 -12.75 5.47 7.10
N MET A 257 -12.21 4.81 6.08
CA MET A 257 -12.86 4.62 4.80
C MET A 257 -12.81 3.14 4.39
N THR A 258 -13.87 2.67 3.76
CA THR A 258 -13.90 1.36 3.13
C THR A 258 -14.19 1.51 1.65
N SER A 259 -13.55 0.71 0.81
CA SER A 259 -13.73 0.86 -0.63
C SER A 259 -13.69 -0.48 -1.36
N TYR A 260 -14.60 -0.61 -2.32
CA TYR A 260 -14.63 -1.70 -3.28
C TYR A 260 -13.85 -1.31 -4.53
N SER A 261 -13.08 -2.25 -5.06
CA SER A 261 -12.53 -2.13 -6.41
C SER A 261 -12.26 -3.47 -7.07
N PRO A 262 -12.29 -3.55 -8.41
CA PRO A 262 -11.48 -4.51 -9.13
C PRO A 262 -9.99 -4.20 -8.86
N CYS A 263 -9.17 -5.24 -8.88
CA CYS A 263 -7.73 -5.18 -8.67
C CYS A 263 -7.05 -5.90 -9.83
N PHE A 264 -5.97 -5.31 -10.35
CA PHE A 264 -5.25 -5.83 -11.50
C PHE A 264 -3.78 -6.01 -11.14
N ARG A 265 -3.27 -7.25 -11.24
CA ARG A 265 -1.87 -7.58 -10.90
C ARG A 265 -1.23 -8.45 -11.96
N LYS A 266 -0.01 -8.10 -12.35
CA LYS A 266 0.79 -8.90 -13.30
C LYS A 266 1.25 -10.24 -12.72
N GLU A 267 1.33 -10.36 -11.38
CA GLU A 267 1.82 -11.54 -10.66
C GLU A 267 3.17 -12.08 -11.19
N LYS A 268 4.07 -11.17 -11.64
CA LYS A 268 5.40 -11.56 -12.14
C LYS A 268 6.24 -12.13 -11.01
N GLY A 269 6.89 -13.29 -11.28
CA GLY A 269 7.79 -13.93 -10.33
C GLY A 269 7.10 -14.76 -9.24
N ALA A 270 5.79 -14.82 -9.24
CA ALA A 270 5.05 -15.69 -8.33
C ALA A 270 5.08 -17.13 -8.86
N HIS A 271 6.01 -17.94 -8.36
CA HIS A 271 6.09 -19.38 -8.62
C HIS A 271 5.68 -20.13 -7.35
N GLY A 272 4.79 -21.11 -7.45
CA GLY A 272 4.37 -21.91 -6.28
C GLY A 272 3.29 -22.92 -6.58
N ILE A 273 2.98 -23.73 -5.58
CA ILE A 273 2.20 -24.98 -5.62
C ILE A 273 0.74 -24.81 -6.11
N GLU A 274 0.22 -23.59 -6.17
CA GLU A 274 -1.18 -23.33 -6.55
C GLU A 274 -1.32 -22.52 -7.86
N GLU A 275 -0.51 -22.83 -8.86
CA GLU A 275 -0.66 -22.25 -10.23
C GLU A 275 -1.97 -22.70 -10.91
N ARG A 276 -2.59 -23.79 -10.45
CA ARG A 276 -3.92 -24.24 -10.90
C ARG A 276 -5.00 -23.52 -10.08
N GLY A 277 -6.08 -23.14 -10.74
CA GLY A 277 -7.24 -22.59 -10.07
C GLY A 277 -7.23 -21.06 -9.96
N ILE A 278 -7.86 -20.58 -8.90
CA ILE A 278 -8.16 -19.16 -8.70
C ILE A 278 -7.38 -18.52 -7.53
N TYR A 279 -6.34 -19.18 -7.04
CA TYR A 279 -5.54 -18.66 -5.92
C TYR A 279 -4.70 -17.44 -6.30
N ARG A 280 -4.05 -17.47 -7.48
CA ARG A 280 -3.28 -16.36 -8.06
C ARG A 280 -3.83 -16.04 -9.44
N ILE A 281 -4.31 -14.83 -9.61
CA ILE A 281 -5.01 -14.38 -10.81
C ILE A 281 -4.70 -12.91 -11.09
N HIS A 282 -4.85 -12.52 -12.35
CA HIS A 282 -4.53 -11.18 -12.83
C HIS A 282 -5.61 -10.14 -12.53
N GLN A 283 -6.85 -10.59 -12.37
CA GLN A 283 -7.99 -9.71 -12.07
C GLN A 283 -8.84 -10.33 -10.96
N PHE A 284 -9.05 -9.57 -9.89
CA PHE A 284 -9.91 -9.96 -8.78
C PHE A 284 -10.61 -8.74 -8.19
N GLU A 285 -11.46 -8.95 -7.21
CA GLU A 285 -12.21 -7.88 -6.55
C GLU A 285 -11.94 -7.90 -5.05
N LYS A 286 -11.88 -6.71 -4.47
CA LYS A 286 -11.53 -6.53 -3.06
C LYS A 286 -12.35 -5.43 -2.42
N GLN A 287 -12.81 -5.67 -1.19
CA GLN A 287 -13.24 -4.66 -0.24
C GLN A 287 -12.08 -4.38 0.71
N GLU A 288 -11.70 -3.11 0.83
CA GLU A 288 -10.54 -2.66 1.58
C GLU A 288 -10.93 -1.71 2.70
N MET A 289 -10.14 -1.68 3.76
CA MET A 289 -10.15 -0.65 4.81
C MET A 289 -8.96 0.26 4.64
N ILE A 290 -9.17 1.56 4.67
CA ILE A 290 -8.12 2.59 4.59
C ILE A 290 -8.34 3.60 5.70
N VAL A 291 -7.28 3.87 6.47
CA VAL A 291 -7.32 4.86 7.54
C VAL A 291 -6.21 5.88 7.33
N VAL A 292 -6.59 7.16 7.44
CA VAL A 292 -5.66 8.28 7.56
C VAL A 292 -5.87 8.88 8.94
N CYS A 293 -4.84 8.89 9.77
CA CYS A 293 -4.95 9.27 11.17
C CYS A 293 -3.76 10.09 11.66
N ARG A 294 -3.82 10.52 12.91
CA ARG A 294 -2.69 11.11 13.62
C ARG A 294 -1.68 10.02 13.99
N PRO A 295 -0.38 10.35 14.17
CA PRO A 295 0.64 9.36 14.58
C PRO A 295 0.29 8.59 15.85
N GLU A 296 -0.25 9.27 16.86
CA GLU A 296 -0.64 8.71 18.15
C GLU A 296 -1.77 7.67 18.08
N ASP A 297 -2.61 7.73 17.03
CA ASP A 297 -3.76 6.85 16.86
C ASP A 297 -3.42 5.58 16.05
N SER A 298 -2.25 5.52 15.41
CA SER A 298 -2.00 4.51 14.38
C SER A 298 -1.88 3.07 14.91
N GLU A 299 -1.36 2.87 16.12
CA GLU A 299 -1.30 1.52 16.71
C GLU A 299 -2.70 1.01 17.07
N GLU A 300 -3.56 1.86 17.65
CA GLU A 300 -4.94 1.49 17.97
C GLU A 300 -5.72 1.14 16.68
N TRP A 301 -5.52 1.90 15.60
CA TRP A 301 -6.15 1.61 14.32
C TRP A 301 -5.61 0.32 13.70
N TYR A 302 -4.32 0.02 13.83
CA TYR A 302 -3.75 -1.24 13.36
C TYR A 302 -4.44 -2.43 14.02
N GLU A 303 -4.62 -2.40 15.35
CA GLU A 303 -5.30 -3.45 16.10
C GLU A 303 -6.78 -3.60 15.69
N LYS A 304 -7.49 -2.51 15.50
CA LYS A 304 -8.88 -2.51 15.01
C LYS A 304 -9.00 -3.10 13.61
N LEU A 305 -8.10 -2.73 12.69
CA LEU A 305 -8.21 -3.11 11.30
C LEU A 305 -8.10 -4.63 11.11
N TRP A 306 -7.09 -5.27 11.66
CA TRP A 306 -6.98 -6.73 11.51
C TRP A 306 -8.10 -7.46 12.25
N SER A 307 -8.55 -6.96 13.40
CA SER A 307 -9.64 -7.57 14.17
C SER A 307 -10.97 -7.57 13.40
N TYR A 308 -11.26 -6.54 12.61
CA TYR A 308 -12.47 -6.50 11.77
C TYR A 308 -12.45 -7.56 10.67
N THR A 309 -11.31 -7.87 10.07
CA THR A 309 -11.20 -9.00 9.13
C THR A 309 -11.46 -10.32 9.83
N VAL A 310 -10.88 -10.53 11.02
CA VAL A 310 -11.16 -11.72 11.85
C VAL A 310 -12.66 -11.83 12.15
N GLU A 311 -13.28 -10.74 12.60
CA GLU A 311 -14.72 -10.71 12.92
C GLU A 311 -15.59 -11.05 11.71
N LEU A 312 -15.27 -10.49 10.53
CA LEU A 312 -15.98 -10.82 9.29
C LEU A 312 -15.90 -12.32 8.97
N PHE A 313 -14.69 -12.89 8.95
CA PHE A 313 -14.52 -14.31 8.64
C PHE A 313 -15.18 -15.21 9.67
N ARG A 314 -15.15 -14.83 10.95
CA ARG A 314 -15.84 -15.55 12.02
C ARG A 314 -17.35 -15.48 11.87
N SER A 315 -17.92 -14.37 11.41
CA SER A 315 -19.36 -14.25 11.11
C SER A 315 -19.80 -15.13 9.94
N LEU A 316 -18.84 -15.54 9.12
CA LEU A 316 -19.01 -16.48 8.01
C LEU A 316 -18.67 -17.94 8.39
N ASP A 317 -18.53 -18.25 9.68
CA ASP A 317 -18.15 -19.55 10.21
C ASP A 317 -16.82 -20.12 9.67
N ILE A 318 -15.90 -19.26 9.24
CA ILE A 318 -14.58 -19.65 8.75
C ILE A 318 -13.53 -19.43 9.86
N PRO A 319 -12.81 -20.49 10.25
CA PRO A 319 -11.69 -20.34 11.19
C PRO A 319 -10.54 -19.57 10.57
N VAL A 320 -9.94 -18.67 11.35
CA VAL A 320 -8.80 -17.85 10.90
C VAL A 320 -7.72 -17.81 11.96
N ARG A 321 -6.50 -17.42 11.55
CA ARG A 321 -5.42 -17.04 12.46
C ARG A 321 -4.85 -15.69 12.08
N GLN A 322 -4.24 -15.03 13.05
CA GLN A 322 -3.38 -13.86 12.86
C GLN A 322 -1.93 -14.30 12.78
N LEU A 323 -1.23 -13.92 11.73
CA LEU A 323 0.17 -14.22 11.48
C LEU A 323 0.97 -12.91 11.44
N GLY A 324 1.86 -12.67 12.42
CA GLY A 324 2.74 -11.50 12.42
C GLY A 324 3.84 -11.65 11.39
N CYS A 325 3.92 -10.72 10.45
CA CYS A 325 4.97 -10.71 9.43
C CYS A 325 6.32 -10.38 10.06
N CYS A 326 7.36 -11.13 9.71
CA CYS A 326 8.73 -10.86 10.15
C CYS A 326 9.40 -9.76 9.33
N THR A 327 10.54 -9.28 9.78
CA THR A 327 11.24 -8.13 9.20
C THR A 327 11.59 -8.29 7.72
N GLY A 328 11.96 -9.51 7.27
CA GLY A 328 12.33 -9.78 5.90
C GLY A 328 11.16 -9.94 4.94
N ASP A 329 9.96 -10.27 5.47
CA ASP A 329 8.72 -10.36 4.69
C ASP A 329 8.03 -9.00 4.51
N LEU A 330 8.33 -8.02 5.37
CA LEU A 330 7.74 -6.69 5.27
C LEU A 330 8.14 -5.97 3.98
N ALA A 331 7.17 -5.53 3.18
CA ALA A 331 7.40 -4.60 2.07
C ALA A 331 8.07 -3.29 2.56
N ASP A 332 8.75 -2.59 1.65
CA ASP A 332 9.62 -1.45 2.00
C ASP A 332 8.92 -0.30 2.72
N LEU A 333 7.64 -0.07 2.46
CA LEU A 333 6.91 1.03 3.08
C LEU A 333 6.29 0.67 4.43
N LYS A 334 6.22 -0.62 4.77
CA LYS A 334 5.54 -1.09 5.99
C LYS A 334 6.42 -0.90 7.22
N TYR A 335 5.82 -0.32 8.26
CA TYR A 335 6.36 -0.24 9.62
C TYR A 335 6.08 -1.53 10.40
N LYS A 336 4.85 -2.05 10.26
CA LYS A 336 4.35 -3.27 10.91
C LYS A 336 3.26 -3.88 10.04
N SER A 337 3.19 -5.20 9.99
CA SER A 337 2.15 -5.92 9.26
C SER A 337 1.80 -7.23 9.93
N CYS A 338 0.56 -7.65 9.76
CA CYS A 338 0.15 -9.03 10.02
C CYS A 338 -0.82 -9.49 8.94
N ASP A 339 -0.80 -10.79 8.67
CA ASP A 339 -1.76 -11.40 7.79
C ASP A 339 -2.88 -12.04 8.59
N VAL A 340 -4.07 -12.04 8.03
CA VAL A 340 -5.17 -12.89 8.45
C VAL A 340 -5.23 -14.05 7.48
N GLU A 341 -5.12 -15.26 8.02
CA GLU A 341 -5.14 -16.49 7.23
C GLU A 341 -6.37 -17.33 7.56
N ALA A 342 -7.03 -17.88 6.55
CA ALA A 342 -8.18 -18.77 6.70
C ALA A 342 -7.75 -20.23 6.68
N TRP A 343 -8.47 -21.06 7.44
CA TRP A 343 -8.27 -22.50 7.46
C TRP A 343 -8.72 -23.16 6.13
N SER A 344 -7.87 -24.04 5.59
CA SER A 344 -8.20 -24.93 4.49
C SER A 344 -8.35 -26.37 5.04
N PRO A 345 -9.58 -26.91 5.12
CA PRO A 345 -9.78 -28.31 5.51
C PRO A 345 -9.11 -29.29 4.56
N ARG A 346 -9.02 -28.96 3.26
CA ARG A 346 -8.36 -29.77 2.23
C ARG A 346 -6.85 -29.87 2.46
N GLN A 347 -6.21 -28.72 2.67
CA GLN A 347 -4.75 -28.65 2.82
C GLN A 347 -4.31 -28.91 4.26
N LYS A 348 -5.24 -28.88 5.22
CA LYS A 348 -4.97 -28.96 6.67
C LYS A 348 -3.96 -27.90 7.13
N LYS A 349 -4.05 -26.71 6.55
CA LYS A 349 -3.21 -25.54 6.85
C LYS A 349 -4.00 -24.25 6.66
N TYR A 350 -3.45 -23.17 7.19
CA TYR A 350 -3.96 -21.82 6.94
C TYR A 350 -3.32 -21.23 5.70
N PHE A 351 -4.01 -20.30 5.04
CA PHE A 351 -3.51 -19.52 3.91
C PHE A 351 -4.02 -18.08 3.98
N GLU A 352 -3.24 -17.14 3.48
CA GLU A 352 -3.51 -15.71 3.53
C GLU A 352 -4.80 -15.35 2.79
N VAL A 353 -5.69 -14.60 3.49
CA VAL A 353 -6.93 -14.02 2.94
C VAL A 353 -7.00 -12.51 3.13
N GLY A 354 -6.11 -11.94 3.90
CA GLY A 354 -5.99 -10.49 4.10
C GLY A 354 -4.67 -10.12 4.74
N SER A 355 -4.20 -8.90 4.48
CA SER A 355 -2.97 -8.36 5.05
C SER A 355 -3.23 -6.96 5.57
N CYS A 356 -2.97 -6.77 6.87
CA CYS A 356 -3.09 -5.50 7.58
C CYS A 356 -1.73 -4.83 7.67
N SER A 357 -1.65 -3.54 7.35
CA SER A 357 -0.39 -2.80 7.35
C SER A 357 -0.53 -1.43 8.01
N ASN A 358 0.42 -1.13 8.90
CA ASN A 358 0.72 0.23 9.35
C ASN A 358 1.95 0.73 8.58
N LEU A 359 1.78 1.82 7.85
CA LEU A 359 2.86 2.42 7.04
C LEU A 359 3.43 3.67 7.70
N THR A 360 2.90 4.07 8.86
CA THR A 360 3.23 5.33 9.52
C THR A 360 3.14 6.51 8.54
N ASP A 361 4.15 7.36 8.47
CA ASP A 361 4.19 8.50 7.55
C ASP A 361 4.87 8.22 6.19
N ALA A 362 5.20 6.95 5.89
CA ALA A 362 5.98 6.62 4.69
C ALA A 362 5.31 7.04 3.37
N GLN A 363 4.02 6.78 3.22
CA GLN A 363 3.23 7.22 2.06
C GLN A 363 2.95 8.72 2.13
N ALA A 364 2.64 9.25 3.31
CA ALA A 364 2.36 10.66 3.52
C ALA A 364 3.54 11.56 3.14
N ARG A 365 4.77 11.13 3.43
CA ARG A 365 5.99 11.83 3.00
C ARG A 365 6.15 11.85 1.48
N ARG A 366 5.86 10.74 0.80
CA ARG A 366 5.97 10.65 -0.65
C ARG A 366 4.92 11.49 -1.38
N LEU A 367 3.69 11.48 -0.84
CA LEU A 367 2.52 12.15 -1.42
C LEU A 367 2.21 13.51 -0.80
N SER A 368 3.02 14.00 0.14
CA SER A 368 2.80 15.27 0.85
C SER A 368 1.43 15.35 1.54
N ILE A 369 1.00 14.24 2.17
CA ILE A 369 -0.26 14.18 2.92
C ILE A 369 -0.03 14.71 4.33
N ARG A 370 -0.60 15.86 4.64
CA ARG A 370 -0.39 16.55 5.91
C ARG A 370 -1.73 16.86 6.57
N TYR A 371 -1.68 17.15 7.85
CA TYR A 371 -2.83 17.68 8.56
C TYR A 371 -2.43 18.90 9.41
N LYS A 372 -3.39 19.76 9.66
CA LYS A 372 -3.23 20.90 10.54
C LYS A 372 -3.69 20.53 11.94
N ASP A 373 -2.74 20.51 12.89
CA ASP A 373 -2.99 20.20 14.29
C ASP A 373 -3.72 21.36 15.00
N GLU A 374 -4.21 21.12 16.21
CA GLU A 374 -4.91 22.10 17.04
C GLU A 374 -4.06 23.34 17.34
N ASP A 375 -2.74 23.16 17.48
CA ASP A 375 -1.76 24.22 17.63
C ASP A 375 -1.49 25.05 16.34
N GLY A 376 -2.20 24.74 15.25
CA GLY A 376 -1.98 25.35 13.93
C GLY A 376 -0.74 24.86 13.19
N LYS A 377 0.00 23.89 13.74
CA LYS A 377 1.18 23.29 13.09
C LYS A 377 0.77 22.26 12.05
N THR A 378 1.52 22.20 10.98
CA THR A 378 1.35 21.21 9.93
C THR A 378 2.22 19.99 10.22
N LYS A 379 1.61 18.81 10.30
CA LYS A 379 2.26 17.52 10.55
C LYS A 379 1.94 16.53 9.43
N LEU A 380 2.75 15.48 9.28
CA LEU A 380 2.47 14.36 8.38
C LEU A 380 1.43 13.43 9.02
N ALA A 381 0.48 12.95 8.21
CA ALA A 381 -0.47 11.94 8.66
C ALA A 381 0.17 10.54 8.63
N HIS A 382 -0.39 9.61 9.41
CA HIS A 382 -0.14 8.18 9.27
C HIS A 382 -1.20 7.54 8.38
N THR A 383 -0.82 6.50 7.64
CA THR A 383 -1.71 5.73 6.78
C THR A 383 -1.67 4.26 7.15
N LEU A 384 -2.84 3.64 7.12
CA LEU A 384 -3.01 2.21 7.37
C LEU A 384 -3.99 1.63 6.35
N ASN A 385 -3.83 0.36 6.07
CA ASN A 385 -4.77 -0.39 5.26
C ASN A 385 -4.94 -1.81 5.77
N ASN A 386 -6.06 -2.42 5.44
CA ASN A 386 -6.28 -3.85 5.59
C ASN A 386 -7.34 -4.33 4.61
N THR A 387 -7.21 -5.56 4.18
CA THR A 387 -8.22 -6.24 3.40
C THR A 387 -9.39 -6.64 4.29
N VAL A 388 -10.59 -6.18 3.98
CA VAL A 388 -11.83 -6.72 4.57
C VAL A 388 -12.06 -8.10 4.02
N VAL A 389 -12.13 -8.22 2.69
CA VAL A 389 -12.23 -9.46 1.95
C VAL A 389 -11.65 -9.29 0.55
N ALA A 390 -10.80 -10.22 0.15
CA ALA A 390 -10.27 -10.32 -1.21
C ALA A 390 -10.68 -11.67 -1.82
N ARG A 391 -11.14 -11.62 -3.03
CA ARG A 391 -11.48 -12.82 -3.78
C ARG A 391 -10.54 -13.02 -4.95
N PRO A 392 -10.19 -14.19 -5.27
CA PRO A 392 -10.91 -15.45 -5.02
C PRO A 392 -10.52 -16.21 -3.74
N ARG A 393 -9.47 -15.82 -3.00
CA ARG A 393 -9.03 -16.59 -1.81
C ARG A 393 -10.16 -16.79 -0.80
N MET A 394 -11.00 -15.78 -0.59
CA MET A 394 -12.21 -15.91 0.23
C MET A 394 -13.15 -16.99 -0.31
N LEU A 395 -13.34 -17.08 -1.64
CA LEU A 395 -14.22 -18.10 -2.23
C LEU A 395 -13.67 -19.51 -2.01
N ILE A 396 -12.33 -19.69 -2.10
CA ILE A 396 -11.67 -20.96 -1.76
C ILE A 396 -11.96 -21.33 -0.31
N ALA A 397 -11.67 -20.43 0.63
CA ALA A 397 -11.94 -20.65 2.04
C ALA A 397 -13.41 -20.99 2.30
N PHE A 398 -14.32 -20.27 1.64
CA PHE A 398 -15.75 -20.45 1.79
C PHE A 398 -16.20 -21.85 1.34
N VAL A 399 -15.91 -22.23 0.10
CA VAL A 399 -16.41 -23.51 -0.44
C VAL A 399 -15.78 -24.70 0.28
N GLU A 400 -14.50 -24.63 0.70
CA GLU A 400 -13.86 -25.71 1.44
C GLU A 400 -14.41 -25.89 2.87
N ASN A 401 -14.75 -24.78 3.58
CA ASN A 401 -15.26 -24.86 4.95
C ASN A 401 -16.76 -25.17 5.03
N HIS A 402 -17.52 -24.89 3.96
CA HIS A 402 -18.98 -25.09 3.94
C HIS A 402 -19.44 -26.28 3.10
N LEU A 403 -18.51 -27.02 2.49
CA LEU A 403 -18.80 -28.21 1.72
C LEU A 403 -19.45 -29.29 2.60
N GLN A 404 -20.46 -30.00 2.05
CA GLN A 404 -21.11 -31.12 2.66
C GLN A 404 -20.76 -32.41 1.91
N ALA A 405 -20.98 -33.56 2.55
CA ALA A 405 -20.67 -34.88 1.97
C ALA A 405 -21.43 -35.18 0.65
N ASP A 406 -22.58 -34.56 0.42
CA ASP A 406 -23.36 -34.66 -0.82
C ASP A 406 -22.87 -33.71 -1.93
N GLY A 407 -21.83 -32.94 -1.67
CA GLY A 407 -21.27 -31.94 -2.60
C GLY A 407 -21.98 -30.60 -2.60
N SER A 408 -23.00 -30.41 -1.76
CA SER A 408 -23.62 -29.10 -1.56
C SER A 408 -22.73 -28.18 -0.71
N VAL A 409 -22.98 -26.86 -0.79
CA VAL A 409 -22.29 -25.86 0.00
C VAL A 409 -23.29 -25.08 0.83
N ASN A 410 -23.16 -25.13 2.15
CA ASN A 410 -24.00 -24.36 3.07
C ASN A 410 -23.74 -22.88 3.01
N ILE A 411 -24.81 -22.08 3.18
CA ILE A 411 -24.72 -20.61 3.25
C ILE A 411 -24.96 -20.15 4.70
N PRO A 412 -23.96 -19.54 5.36
CA PRO A 412 -24.12 -18.94 6.66
C PRO A 412 -25.32 -17.97 6.74
N GLU A 413 -25.94 -17.89 7.89
CA GLU A 413 -27.17 -17.13 8.10
C GLU A 413 -27.02 -15.67 7.67
N VAL A 414 -25.89 -15.04 7.99
CA VAL A 414 -25.58 -13.64 7.66
C VAL A 414 -25.54 -13.34 6.17
N LEU A 415 -25.30 -14.34 5.31
CA LEU A 415 -25.28 -14.18 3.86
C LEU A 415 -26.62 -14.49 3.17
N ARG A 416 -27.54 -15.19 3.85
CA ARG A 416 -28.83 -15.62 3.23
C ARG A 416 -29.64 -14.43 2.67
N PRO A 417 -29.73 -13.27 3.33
CA PRO A 417 -30.42 -12.10 2.77
C PRO A 417 -29.85 -11.67 1.41
N TYR A 418 -28.54 -11.72 1.26
CA TYR A 418 -27.83 -11.37 0.02
C TYR A 418 -27.92 -12.45 -1.06
N MET A 419 -28.25 -13.69 -0.64
CA MET A 419 -28.47 -14.84 -1.52
C MET A 419 -29.97 -15.09 -1.86
N GLY A 420 -30.85 -14.12 -1.53
CA GLY A 420 -32.29 -14.23 -1.76
C GLY A 420 -32.96 -15.31 -0.92
N GLY A 421 -32.47 -15.50 0.30
CA GLY A 421 -32.97 -16.46 1.26
C GLY A 421 -32.45 -17.90 1.08
N LYS A 422 -31.58 -18.16 0.10
CA LYS A 422 -30.98 -19.50 -0.08
C LYS A 422 -30.10 -19.85 1.12
N SER A 423 -30.26 -21.07 1.65
CA SER A 423 -29.43 -21.61 2.73
C SER A 423 -28.37 -22.60 2.26
N VAL A 424 -28.44 -23.03 0.99
CA VAL A 424 -27.56 -24.04 0.40
C VAL A 424 -27.43 -23.83 -1.11
N ILE A 425 -26.26 -24.13 -1.66
CA ILE A 425 -26.00 -24.25 -3.10
C ILE A 425 -25.84 -25.72 -3.40
N LEU A 426 -26.68 -26.24 -4.33
CA LEU A 426 -26.69 -27.62 -4.69
C LEU A 426 -25.79 -27.89 -5.91
N PRO A 427 -25.14 -29.07 -5.97
CA PRO A 427 -24.44 -29.49 -7.18
C PRO A 427 -25.45 -29.64 -8.31
N LYS A 428 -25.05 -29.36 -9.54
CA LYS A 428 -25.85 -29.68 -10.72
C LYS A 428 -25.69 -31.14 -11.07
N ALA A 429 -26.85 -31.75 -11.46
CA ALA A 429 -26.93 -33.14 -11.86
C ALA A 429 -26.15 -33.40 -13.16
#